data_badea04eef573b46866fd0a872fdf6c3
#
_entry.id   badea04eef573b46866fd0a872fdf6c3
#
_cell.length_a   1.000
_cell.length_b   1.000
_cell.length_c   1.000
_cell.angle_alpha   90.00
_cell.angle_beta   90.00
_cell.angle_gamma   90.00
#
_symmetry.space_group_name_H-M   'P 1'
#
loop_
_entity.id
_entity.type
_entity.pdbx_description
1 polymer ?
#
loop_
_entity_poly.entity_id
_entity_poly.type
_entity_poly.pdbx_seq_one_letter_code
_entity_poly.pdbx_strand_id
1 'polypeptide(L)'
;MAVASWLERGGADGFCVATFDEGRLLRLAGIERPILILYPIPADLAPDAANLRLAVTVADETLFERTCAAIESTRTALPPVPPLELHLEVETGLGRGGIAVAEVTRVADRIRSLPGVVLGGVWSHLAAPSDRPLSAAASARFDAATAQIAALGGVMPARHLAATGAILVGTVPLHERVRLGLGLYGLTPDRLELDGAWRAVGEALAPVMSIHARPVRVLELPAGHGVSYGPSFVTERPSRIATLPLGYGDGWPRILSGRSWALVRGRRVPLVGTVAMDALMADVTDVPGPPVTVDDEFVLLGRQAGPDAGSAAAEIAVADLALARTTISWEVVAQMAQRMTRVYHAAAVPVGVRTLTEEIHLWSPASSSGTGISATWRSTRS
;
A
#
# COMPACT_ATOMS: atom_id res chain seq x y z
N MET A 1 7.78 5.81 -7.26
CA MET A 1 9.12 5.54 -7.84
C MET A 1 10.16 5.34 -6.73
N ALA A 2 10.41 6.31 -5.84
CA ALA A 2 11.41 6.19 -4.78
C ALA A 2 11.31 4.90 -3.95
N VAL A 3 10.10 4.52 -3.52
CA VAL A 3 9.87 3.29 -2.75
C VAL A 3 10.32 2.03 -3.51
N ALA A 4 9.98 1.91 -4.80
CA ALA A 4 10.37 0.75 -5.59
C ALA A 4 11.90 0.64 -5.74
N SER A 5 12.59 1.76 -6.03
CA SER A 5 14.05 1.79 -6.10
C SER A 5 14.72 1.44 -4.77
N TRP A 6 14.11 1.79 -3.64
CA TRP A 6 14.63 1.40 -2.33
C TRP A 6 14.41 -0.07 -2.02
N LEU A 7 13.25 -0.61 -2.36
CA LEU A 7 12.96 -2.03 -2.22
C LEU A 7 13.88 -2.88 -3.10
N GLU A 8 14.15 -2.45 -4.32
CA GLU A 8 15.10 -3.12 -5.22
C GLU A 8 16.51 -3.16 -4.62
N ARG A 9 17.01 -2.05 -4.10
CA ARG A 9 18.29 -1.99 -3.37
C ARG A 9 18.27 -2.79 -2.07
N GLY A 10 17.11 -2.89 -1.43
CA GLY A 10 16.87 -3.69 -0.23
C GLY A 10 16.78 -5.19 -0.49
N GLY A 11 16.89 -5.63 -1.74
CA GLY A 11 16.91 -7.05 -2.10
C GLY A 11 15.55 -7.61 -2.53
N ALA A 12 14.57 -6.78 -2.92
CA ALA A 12 13.34 -7.28 -3.51
C ALA A 12 13.66 -7.95 -4.85
N ASP A 13 13.21 -9.20 -5.03
CA ASP A 13 13.43 -9.98 -6.25
C ASP A 13 12.51 -9.56 -7.39
N GLY A 14 11.39 -8.92 -7.09
CA GLY A 14 10.41 -8.46 -8.07
C GLY A 14 9.31 -7.63 -7.43
N PHE A 15 8.42 -7.13 -8.28
CA PHE A 15 7.30 -6.27 -7.87
C PHE A 15 5.98 -6.82 -8.36
N CYS A 16 4.92 -6.60 -7.56
CA CYS A 16 3.56 -6.81 -7.97
C CYS A 16 2.83 -5.48 -8.02
N VAL A 17 2.10 -5.24 -9.09
CA VAL A 17 1.26 -4.06 -9.30
C VAL A 17 -0.15 -4.49 -9.69
N ALA A 18 -1.13 -3.62 -9.55
CA ALA A 18 -2.50 -3.95 -9.90
C ALA A 18 -2.81 -3.71 -11.39
N THR A 19 -2.18 -2.71 -12.01
CA THR A 19 -2.52 -2.25 -13.35
C THR A 19 -1.30 -2.20 -14.29
N PHE A 20 -1.61 -2.20 -15.61
CA PHE A 20 -0.60 -2.01 -16.65
C PHE A 20 0.17 -0.68 -16.49
N ASP A 21 -0.56 0.41 -16.21
CA ASP A 21 0.05 1.73 -16.07
C ASP A 21 1.03 1.81 -14.89
N GLU A 22 0.73 1.17 -13.77
CA GLU A 22 1.66 1.06 -12.64
C GLU A 22 2.94 0.31 -13.04
N GLY A 23 2.81 -0.82 -13.76
CA GLY A 23 3.94 -1.58 -14.27
C GLY A 23 4.79 -0.76 -15.24
N ARG A 24 4.14 -0.07 -16.18
CA ARG A 24 4.80 0.83 -17.14
C ARG A 24 5.54 1.95 -16.43
N LEU A 25 4.93 2.58 -15.43
CA LEU A 25 5.57 3.64 -14.65
C LEU A 25 6.84 3.13 -13.93
N LEU A 26 6.83 1.92 -13.37
CA LEU A 26 8.02 1.33 -12.76
C LEU A 26 9.12 1.10 -13.80
N ARG A 27 8.79 0.61 -14.99
CA ARG A 27 9.77 0.45 -16.08
C ARG A 27 10.36 1.78 -16.53
N LEU A 28 9.53 2.82 -16.72
CA LEU A 28 9.98 4.17 -17.06
C LEU A 28 10.89 4.78 -15.97
N ALA A 29 10.73 4.36 -14.71
CA ALA A 29 11.61 4.74 -13.61
C ALA A 29 12.91 3.93 -13.52
N GLY A 30 13.18 3.04 -14.47
CA GLY A 30 14.40 2.25 -14.52
C GLY A 30 14.41 0.99 -13.66
N ILE A 31 13.26 0.55 -13.13
CA ILE A 31 13.17 -0.73 -12.42
C ILE A 31 13.37 -1.87 -13.41
N GLU A 32 14.39 -2.68 -13.21
CA GLU A 32 14.73 -3.81 -14.09
C GLU A 32 14.22 -5.17 -13.59
N ARG A 33 13.94 -5.29 -12.30
CA ARG A 33 13.42 -6.52 -11.67
C ARG A 33 12.12 -6.99 -12.31
N PRO A 34 11.76 -8.27 -12.23
CA PRO A 34 10.45 -8.77 -12.66
C PRO A 34 9.30 -7.97 -12.09
N ILE A 35 8.31 -7.66 -12.92
CA ILE A 35 7.08 -6.97 -12.52
C ILE A 35 5.89 -7.80 -12.97
N LEU A 36 5.05 -8.22 -12.02
CA LEU A 36 3.80 -8.93 -12.27
C LEU A 36 2.61 -7.99 -12.10
N ILE A 37 1.76 -7.93 -13.11
CA ILE A 37 0.44 -7.28 -13.02
C ILE A 37 -0.54 -8.32 -12.48
N LEU A 38 -1.12 -8.05 -11.29
CA LEU A 38 -1.97 -9.00 -10.55
C LEU A 38 -3.37 -9.16 -11.13
N TYR A 39 -3.85 -8.24 -11.96
CA TYR A 39 -5.13 -8.35 -12.65
C TYR A 39 -4.90 -8.58 -14.15
N PRO A 40 -5.82 -9.29 -14.82
CA PRO A 40 -5.81 -9.38 -16.28
C PRO A 40 -5.83 -7.96 -16.89
N ILE A 41 -5.07 -7.77 -17.95
CA ILE A 41 -5.04 -6.52 -18.72
C ILE A 41 -5.96 -6.60 -19.95
N PRO A 42 -6.37 -5.47 -20.54
CA PRO A 42 -6.94 -5.45 -21.88
C PRO A 42 -6.01 -6.16 -22.88
N ALA A 43 -6.56 -7.03 -23.72
CA ALA A 43 -5.77 -7.89 -24.60
C ALA A 43 -4.90 -7.12 -25.61
N ASP A 44 -5.35 -5.96 -26.04
CA ASP A 44 -4.63 -5.03 -26.94
C ASP A 44 -3.35 -4.46 -26.32
N LEU A 45 -3.23 -4.46 -24.98
CA LEU A 45 -2.01 -4.08 -24.28
C LEU A 45 -0.99 -5.22 -24.11
N ALA A 46 -1.33 -6.46 -24.49
CA ALA A 46 -0.44 -7.60 -24.32
C ALA A 46 0.90 -7.47 -25.06
N PRO A 47 0.97 -6.97 -26.31
CA PRO A 47 2.24 -6.72 -26.98
C PRO A 47 3.10 -5.66 -26.27
N ASP A 48 2.48 -4.61 -25.74
CA ASP A 48 3.17 -3.58 -24.99
C ASP A 48 3.69 -4.12 -23.65
N ALA A 49 2.90 -4.96 -22.98
CA ALA A 49 3.34 -5.65 -21.76
C ALA A 49 4.57 -6.52 -22.02
N ALA A 50 4.58 -7.29 -23.15
CA ALA A 50 5.71 -8.09 -23.56
C ALA A 50 6.95 -7.22 -23.85
N ASN A 51 6.81 -6.13 -24.61
CA ASN A 51 7.89 -5.19 -24.92
C ASN A 51 8.48 -4.54 -23.66
N LEU A 52 7.63 -4.25 -22.68
CA LEU A 52 8.03 -3.72 -21.38
C LEU A 52 8.50 -4.81 -20.39
N ARG A 53 8.51 -6.08 -20.79
CA ARG A 53 8.86 -7.21 -19.92
C ARG A 53 8.05 -7.22 -18.63
N LEU A 54 6.73 -6.98 -18.75
CA LEU A 54 5.75 -7.09 -17.68
C LEU A 54 5.11 -8.48 -17.75
N ALA A 55 5.12 -9.21 -16.64
CA ALA A 55 4.35 -10.45 -16.53
C ALA A 55 2.87 -10.11 -16.28
N VAL A 56 1.97 -10.92 -16.85
CA VAL A 56 0.51 -10.69 -16.80
C VAL A 56 -0.20 -11.88 -16.17
N THR A 57 -1.21 -11.60 -15.36
CA THR A 57 -2.03 -12.62 -14.73
C THR A 57 -3.08 -13.19 -15.69
N VAL A 58 -3.19 -14.52 -15.69
CA VAL A 58 -4.28 -15.29 -16.29
C VAL A 58 -5.24 -15.71 -15.18
N ALA A 59 -6.41 -15.07 -15.11
CA ALA A 59 -7.43 -15.33 -14.09
C ALA A 59 -8.83 -15.59 -14.67
N ASP A 60 -8.96 -15.48 -16.00
CA ASP A 60 -10.18 -15.72 -16.77
C ASP A 60 -9.80 -16.28 -18.14
N GLU A 61 -10.49 -17.33 -18.58
CA GLU A 61 -10.19 -18.02 -19.83
C GLU A 61 -10.49 -17.19 -21.07
N THR A 62 -11.58 -16.43 -21.05
CA THR A 62 -11.96 -15.59 -22.19
C THR A 62 -10.92 -14.49 -22.43
N LEU A 63 -10.48 -13.84 -21.34
CA LEU A 63 -9.43 -12.81 -21.41
C LEU A 63 -8.10 -13.44 -21.80
N PHE A 64 -7.79 -14.63 -21.32
CA PHE A 64 -6.58 -15.37 -21.70
C PHE A 64 -6.54 -15.66 -23.20
N GLU A 65 -7.60 -16.21 -23.81
CA GLU A 65 -7.61 -16.48 -25.25
C GLU A 65 -7.51 -15.20 -26.08
N ARG A 66 -8.13 -14.09 -25.65
CA ARG A 66 -7.97 -12.80 -26.29
C ARG A 66 -6.53 -12.29 -26.20
N THR A 67 -5.87 -12.46 -25.06
CA THR A 67 -4.45 -12.10 -24.86
C THR A 67 -3.56 -12.93 -25.79
N CYS A 68 -3.81 -14.22 -25.90
CA CYS A 68 -3.09 -15.12 -26.81
C CYS A 68 -3.26 -14.69 -28.27
N ALA A 69 -4.48 -14.37 -28.69
CA ALA A 69 -4.76 -13.91 -30.06
C ALA A 69 -4.05 -12.58 -30.36
N ALA A 70 -4.00 -11.65 -29.39
CA ALA A 70 -3.28 -10.40 -29.55
C ALA A 70 -1.77 -10.61 -29.72
N ILE A 71 -1.15 -11.51 -28.92
CA ILE A 71 0.28 -11.87 -29.09
C ILE A 71 0.51 -12.59 -30.44
N GLU A 72 -0.35 -13.50 -30.82
CA GLU A 72 -0.21 -14.21 -32.10
C GLU A 72 -0.26 -13.26 -33.29
N SER A 73 -1.07 -12.22 -33.26
CA SER A 73 -1.14 -11.20 -34.32
C SER A 73 0.18 -10.42 -34.51
N THR A 74 1.08 -10.43 -33.52
CA THR A 74 2.36 -9.74 -33.61
C THR A 74 3.51 -10.59 -34.17
N ARG A 75 3.25 -11.85 -34.53
CA ARG A 75 4.32 -12.79 -34.96
C ARG A 75 5.12 -12.32 -36.19
N THR A 76 4.54 -11.47 -37.01
CA THR A 76 5.19 -10.87 -38.18
C THR A 76 5.72 -9.47 -37.94
N ALA A 77 5.61 -8.95 -36.71
CA ALA A 77 6.08 -7.61 -36.38
C ALA A 77 7.59 -7.49 -36.44
N LEU A 78 8.06 -6.30 -36.83
CA LEU A 78 9.48 -5.95 -36.85
C LEU A 78 9.68 -4.63 -36.09
N PRO A 79 10.49 -4.62 -35.03
CA PRO A 79 11.23 -5.75 -34.43
C PRO A 79 10.29 -6.80 -33.81
N PRO A 80 10.75 -8.05 -33.64
CA PRO A 80 9.93 -9.09 -33.03
C PRO A 80 9.59 -8.77 -31.57
N VAL A 81 8.33 -9.02 -31.19
CA VAL A 81 7.85 -8.85 -29.81
C VAL A 81 8.41 -10.01 -28.96
N PRO A 82 9.03 -9.73 -27.80
CA PRO A 82 9.52 -10.78 -26.92
C PRO A 82 8.36 -11.62 -26.35
N PRO A 83 8.63 -12.86 -25.89
CA PRO A 83 7.59 -13.69 -25.28
C PRO A 83 6.97 -13.00 -24.06
N LEU A 84 5.63 -13.00 -23.99
CA LEU A 84 4.88 -12.50 -22.84
C LEU A 84 4.92 -13.53 -21.70
N GLU A 85 5.40 -13.16 -20.55
CA GLU A 85 5.35 -13.98 -19.35
C GLU A 85 3.95 -13.95 -18.74
N LEU A 86 3.37 -15.14 -18.53
CA LEU A 86 2.05 -15.31 -17.95
C LEU A 86 2.15 -15.98 -16.57
N HIS A 87 1.41 -15.47 -15.60
CA HIS A 87 1.22 -16.08 -14.28
C HIS A 87 -0.21 -16.56 -14.12
N LEU A 88 -0.39 -17.84 -13.88
CA LEU A 88 -1.70 -18.45 -13.71
C LEU A 88 -2.22 -18.22 -12.28
N GLU A 89 -3.31 -17.47 -12.13
CA GLU A 89 -4.03 -17.37 -10.84
C GLU A 89 -4.97 -18.57 -10.70
N VAL A 90 -4.90 -19.28 -9.58
CA VAL A 90 -5.77 -20.42 -9.25
C VAL A 90 -6.84 -19.97 -8.26
N GLU A 91 -8.11 -20.25 -8.54
CA GLU A 91 -9.20 -20.02 -7.57
C GLU A 91 -9.15 -21.09 -6.46
N THR A 92 -8.86 -20.62 -5.26
CA THR A 92 -8.72 -21.48 -4.08
C THR A 92 -9.71 -21.20 -2.96
N GLY A 93 -10.69 -20.32 -3.21
CA GLY A 93 -11.76 -20.00 -2.26
C GLY A 93 -11.91 -18.50 -1.94
N LEU A 94 -11.23 -17.61 -2.68
CA LEU A 94 -11.41 -16.17 -2.54
C LEU A 94 -12.64 -15.67 -3.31
N GLY A 95 -12.97 -16.29 -4.45
CA GLY A 95 -14.14 -15.93 -5.27
C GLY A 95 -13.98 -14.58 -5.99
N ARG A 96 -12.73 -14.10 -6.17
CA ARG A 96 -12.45 -12.82 -6.84
C ARG A 96 -12.04 -12.99 -8.30
N GLY A 97 -11.31 -14.03 -8.60
CA GLY A 97 -10.77 -14.38 -9.91
C GLY A 97 -9.98 -15.65 -9.79
N GLY A 98 -9.41 -16.10 -10.90
CA GLY A 98 -8.57 -17.30 -10.96
C GLY A 98 -9.25 -18.46 -11.71
N ILE A 99 -8.41 -19.28 -12.29
CA ILE A 99 -8.82 -20.49 -13.03
C ILE A 99 -9.21 -21.58 -12.04
N ALA A 100 -10.34 -22.23 -12.25
CA ALA A 100 -10.78 -23.35 -11.43
C ALA A 100 -9.75 -24.48 -11.45
N VAL A 101 -9.54 -25.16 -10.31
CA VAL A 101 -8.56 -26.25 -10.19
C VAL A 101 -8.76 -27.34 -11.28
N ALA A 102 -10.01 -27.63 -11.66
CA ALA A 102 -10.31 -28.59 -12.70
C ALA A 102 -9.81 -28.19 -14.11
N GLU A 103 -9.66 -26.88 -14.37
CA GLU A 103 -9.27 -26.33 -15.68
C GLU A 103 -7.78 -25.97 -15.78
N VAL A 104 -7.06 -26.02 -14.65
CA VAL A 104 -5.64 -25.56 -14.58
C VAL A 104 -4.76 -26.33 -15.57
N THR A 105 -4.94 -27.65 -15.68
CA THR A 105 -4.16 -28.48 -16.61
C THR A 105 -4.32 -28.01 -18.05
N ARG A 106 -5.56 -27.80 -18.47
CA ARG A 106 -5.89 -27.38 -19.84
C ARG A 106 -5.31 -26.00 -20.16
N VAL A 107 -5.44 -25.03 -19.24
CA VAL A 107 -4.92 -23.67 -19.42
C VAL A 107 -3.39 -23.67 -19.43
N ALA A 108 -2.75 -24.40 -18.51
CA ALA A 108 -1.30 -24.50 -18.45
C ALA A 108 -0.71 -25.16 -19.70
N ASP A 109 -1.32 -26.25 -20.19
CA ASP A 109 -0.91 -26.91 -21.44
C ASP A 109 -1.08 -25.99 -22.64
N ARG A 110 -2.19 -25.26 -22.70
CA ARG A 110 -2.43 -24.25 -23.74
C ARG A 110 -1.36 -23.16 -23.74
N ILE A 111 -0.97 -22.61 -22.57
CA ILE A 111 0.13 -21.63 -22.48
C ILE A 111 1.43 -22.23 -23.01
N ARG A 112 1.76 -23.46 -22.62
CA ARG A 112 3.02 -24.12 -23.02
C ARG A 112 3.07 -24.44 -24.52
N SER A 113 1.92 -24.69 -25.14
CA SER A 113 1.84 -24.99 -26.58
C SER A 113 1.86 -23.75 -27.48
N LEU A 114 1.67 -22.55 -26.94
CA LEU A 114 1.57 -21.33 -27.72
C LEU A 114 2.93 -20.65 -27.90
N PRO A 115 3.37 -20.38 -29.14
CA PRO A 115 4.51 -19.52 -29.39
C PRO A 115 4.25 -18.09 -28.94
N GLY A 116 5.25 -17.45 -28.35
CA GLY A 116 5.19 -16.05 -27.95
C GLY A 116 4.61 -15.81 -26.55
N VAL A 117 4.28 -16.86 -25.81
CA VAL A 117 3.93 -16.79 -24.38
C VAL A 117 4.71 -17.82 -23.59
N VAL A 118 4.96 -17.55 -22.29
CA VAL A 118 5.63 -18.48 -21.38
C VAL A 118 4.93 -18.49 -20.03
N LEU A 119 4.81 -19.66 -19.40
CA LEU A 119 4.27 -19.82 -18.05
C LEU A 119 5.37 -19.58 -17.02
N GLY A 120 5.44 -18.38 -16.46
CA GLY A 120 6.48 -17.97 -15.51
C GLY A 120 6.12 -18.21 -14.04
N GLY A 121 4.83 -18.23 -13.71
CA GLY A 121 4.39 -18.43 -12.34
C GLY A 121 2.98 -19.02 -12.20
N VAL A 122 2.73 -19.56 -11.01
CA VAL A 122 1.38 -19.99 -10.56
C VAL A 122 1.14 -19.40 -9.18
N TRP A 123 -0.03 -18.81 -8.99
CA TRP A 123 -0.31 -18.15 -7.72
C TRP A 123 -1.79 -18.24 -7.33
N SER A 124 -2.04 -17.96 -6.05
CA SER A 124 -3.37 -17.73 -5.53
C SER A 124 -3.33 -16.72 -4.38
N HIS A 125 -4.49 -16.40 -3.80
CA HIS A 125 -4.61 -15.46 -2.69
C HIS A 125 -5.58 -16.00 -1.64
N LEU A 126 -5.17 -15.91 -0.35
CA LEU A 126 -5.99 -16.39 0.75
C LEU A 126 -7.10 -15.40 1.09
N ALA A 127 -8.31 -15.89 1.26
CA ALA A 127 -9.46 -15.09 1.68
C ALA A 127 -9.36 -14.64 3.15
N ALA A 128 -8.83 -15.49 4.02
CA ALA A 128 -8.73 -15.26 5.46
C ALA A 128 -7.42 -15.87 6.01
N PRO A 129 -6.28 -15.15 5.90
CA PRO A 129 -4.98 -15.69 6.27
C PRO A 129 -4.85 -16.05 7.76
N SER A 130 -5.63 -15.47 8.65
CA SER A 130 -5.69 -15.80 10.08
C SER A 130 -6.57 -17.02 10.40
N ASP A 131 -7.47 -17.41 9.49
CA ASP A 131 -8.28 -18.60 9.65
C ASP A 131 -7.51 -19.83 9.16
N ARG A 132 -6.98 -20.63 10.10
CA ARG A 132 -6.16 -21.79 9.81
C ARG A 132 -6.89 -22.87 8.97
N PRO A 133 -8.14 -23.27 9.29
CA PRO A 133 -8.92 -24.20 8.47
C PRO A 133 -9.13 -23.73 7.04
N LEU A 134 -9.56 -22.48 6.84
CA LEU A 134 -9.76 -21.93 5.50
C LEU A 134 -8.44 -21.81 4.72
N SER A 135 -7.36 -21.38 5.38
CA SER A 135 -6.03 -21.30 4.77
C SER A 135 -5.48 -22.67 4.38
N ALA A 136 -5.68 -23.70 5.22
CA ALA A 136 -5.27 -25.06 4.91
C ALA A 136 -6.06 -25.64 3.71
N ALA A 137 -7.37 -25.40 3.64
CA ALA A 137 -8.19 -25.81 2.51
C ALA A 137 -7.78 -25.11 1.20
N ALA A 138 -7.46 -23.81 1.26
CA ALA A 138 -6.96 -23.06 0.11
C ALA A 138 -5.58 -23.58 -0.35
N SER A 139 -4.66 -23.85 0.60
CA SER A 139 -3.35 -24.43 0.32
C SER A 139 -3.47 -25.79 -0.35
N ALA A 140 -4.35 -26.67 0.15
CA ALA A 140 -4.57 -27.98 -0.44
C ALA A 140 -5.07 -27.90 -1.90
N ARG A 141 -5.99 -26.94 -2.21
CA ARG A 141 -6.44 -26.69 -3.58
C ARG A 141 -5.31 -26.18 -4.47
N PHE A 142 -4.47 -25.29 -3.93
CA PHE A 142 -3.29 -24.75 -4.64
C PHE A 142 -2.27 -25.84 -4.92
N ASP A 143 -2.00 -26.72 -3.95
CA ASP A 143 -1.10 -27.86 -4.11
C ASP A 143 -1.63 -28.86 -5.14
N ALA A 144 -2.95 -29.15 -5.14
CA ALA A 144 -3.57 -29.97 -6.15
C ALA A 144 -3.44 -29.38 -7.57
N ALA A 145 -3.64 -28.08 -7.73
CA ALA A 145 -3.47 -27.39 -9.01
C ALA A 145 -2.00 -27.43 -9.48
N THR A 146 -1.05 -27.15 -8.58
CA THR A 146 0.38 -27.18 -8.92
C THR A 146 0.88 -28.58 -9.24
N ALA A 147 0.35 -29.62 -8.58
CA ALA A 147 0.65 -31.01 -8.90
C ALA A 147 0.15 -31.40 -10.31
N GLN A 148 -1.03 -30.93 -10.71
CA GLN A 148 -1.53 -31.13 -12.08
C GLN A 148 -0.61 -30.47 -13.13
N ILE A 149 -0.12 -29.25 -12.88
CA ILE A 149 0.83 -28.57 -13.77
C ILE A 149 2.16 -29.33 -13.84
N ALA A 150 2.65 -29.84 -12.71
CA ALA A 150 3.86 -30.64 -12.65
C ALA A 150 3.75 -31.94 -13.46
N ALA A 151 2.58 -32.58 -13.45
CA ALA A 151 2.30 -33.80 -14.22
C ALA A 151 2.38 -33.60 -15.74
N LEU A 152 2.24 -32.36 -16.25
CA LEU A 152 2.48 -32.05 -17.66
C LEU A 152 3.97 -32.15 -18.06
N GLY A 153 4.87 -32.30 -17.09
CA GLY A 153 6.30 -32.31 -17.30
C GLY A 153 6.90 -30.91 -17.55
N GLY A 154 8.18 -30.85 -17.88
CA GLY A 154 8.90 -29.59 -18.12
C GLY A 154 9.28 -28.84 -16.83
N VAL A 155 9.67 -27.56 -16.98
CA VAL A 155 10.07 -26.72 -15.85
C VAL A 155 8.84 -26.27 -15.08
N MET A 156 8.86 -26.46 -13.76
CA MET A 156 7.80 -25.99 -12.88
C MET A 156 7.89 -24.46 -12.74
N PRO A 157 6.80 -23.72 -13.01
CA PRO A 157 6.79 -22.26 -12.80
C PRO A 157 6.87 -21.92 -11.30
N ALA A 158 7.35 -20.73 -10.98
CA ALA A 158 7.47 -20.26 -9.59
C ALA A 158 6.08 -20.17 -8.92
N ARG A 159 5.96 -20.72 -7.72
CA ARG A 159 4.69 -20.74 -6.95
C ARG A 159 4.71 -19.61 -5.92
N HIS A 160 3.57 -18.92 -5.77
CA HIS A 160 3.42 -17.91 -4.72
C HIS A 160 1.97 -17.82 -4.20
N LEU A 161 1.79 -18.13 -2.92
CA LEU A 161 0.49 -18.12 -2.22
C LEU A 161 0.49 -17.08 -1.10
N ALA A 162 1.52 -17.08 -0.23
CA ALA A 162 1.57 -16.27 0.97
C ALA A 162 1.73 -14.78 0.67
N ALA A 163 0.89 -13.95 1.30
CA ALA A 163 1.02 -12.50 1.42
C ALA A 163 1.32 -12.11 2.88
N THR A 164 1.47 -10.82 3.19
CA THR A 164 1.86 -10.34 4.53
C THR A 164 1.15 -11.06 5.68
N GLY A 165 -0.18 -11.18 5.62
CA GLY A 165 -0.95 -11.83 6.70
C GLY A 165 -0.58 -13.30 6.90
N ALA A 166 -0.51 -14.07 5.83
CA ALA A 166 -0.16 -15.49 5.87
C ALA A 166 1.28 -15.73 6.35
N ILE A 167 2.20 -14.86 5.97
CA ILE A 167 3.60 -14.91 6.42
C ILE A 167 3.66 -14.70 7.94
N LEU A 168 3.00 -13.66 8.45
CA LEU A 168 3.01 -13.30 9.87
C LEU A 168 2.29 -14.31 10.78
N VAL A 169 1.39 -15.15 10.24
CA VAL A 169 0.69 -16.21 11.00
C VAL A 169 1.28 -17.59 10.75
N GLY A 170 2.05 -17.76 9.66
CA GLY A 170 2.64 -19.06 9.29
C GLY A 170 1.59 -20.11 8.95
N THR A 171 0.50 -19.72 8.28
CA THR A 171 -0.65 -20.62 8.00
C THR A 171 -0.47 -21.46 6.76
N VAL A 172 0.41 -21.08 5.84
CA VAL A 172 0.66 -21.79 4.57
C VAL A 172 2.15 -21.79 4.23
N PRO A 173 2.61 -22.73 3.38
CA PRO A 173 3.99 -22.73 2.87
C PRO A 173 4.32 -21.43 2.11
N LEU A 174 5.57 -20.98 2.20
CA LEU A 174 6.03 -19.77 1.51
C LEU A 174 6.27 -20.01 0.01
N HIS A 175 6.49 -21.28 -0.40
CA HIS A 175 6.88 -21.67 -1.74
C HIS A 175 8.13 -20.93 -2.24
N GLU A 176 8.28 -20.73 -3.56
CA GLU A 176 9.45 -20.07 -4.14
C GLU A 176 9.39 -18.55 -3.99
N ARG A 177 8.18 -17.96 -3.86
CA ARG A 177 8.00 -16.51 -3.74
C ARG A 177 6.89 -16.17 -2.75
N VAL A 178 6.99 -15.00 -2.16
CA VAL A 178 5.96 -14.37 -1.31
C VAL A 178 5.62 -12.99 -1.83
N ARG A 179 4.44 -12.48 -1.49
CA ARG A 179 4.00 -11.13 -1.87
C ARG A 179 3.81 -10.27 -0.63
N LEU A 180 4.79 -9.44 -0.36
CA LEU A 180 4.71 -8.47 0.73
C LEU A 180 4.03 -7.18 0.24
N GLY A 181 3.05 -6.71 0.97
CA GLY A 181 2.38 -5.43 0.76
C GLY A 181 2.42 -4.60 2.03
N LEU A 182 1.41 -4.73 2.90
CA LEU A 182 1.27 -3.93 4.12
C LEU A 182 2.51 -4.01 5.03
N GLY A 183 3.12 -5.20 5.14
CA GLY A 183 4.35 -5.40 5.92
C GLY A 183 5.52 -4.54 5.46
N LEU A 184 5.63 -4.19 4.18
CA LEU A 184 6.65 -3.27 3.66
C LEU A 184 6.46 -1.83 4.16
N TYR A 185 5.25 -1.49 4.56
CA TYR A 185 4.93 -0.20 5.17
C TYR A 185 5.03 -0.21 6.70
N GLY A 186 5.59 -1.30 7.27
CA GLY A 186 5.77 -1.46 8.71
C GLY A 186 4.45 -1.66 9.46
N LEU A 187 3.45 -2.25 8.81
CA LEU A 187 2.12 -2.45 9.37
C LEU A 187 1.75 -3.93 9.39
N THR A 188 1.07 -4.34 10.43
CA THR A 188 0.40 -5.65 10.51
C THR A 188 -1.05 -5.52 10.04
N PRO A 189 -1.64 -6.60 9.47
CA PRO A 189 -3.08 -6.64 9.23
C PRO A 189 -3.89 -6.39 10.51
N ASP A 190 -4.97 -5.61 10.38
CA ASP A 190 -5.85 -5.31 11.53
C ASP A 190 -6.41 -6.61 12.13
N ARG A 191 -6.49 -6.68 13.44
CA ARG A 191 -7.00 -7.84 14.21
C ARG A 191 -6.25 -9.15 13.94
N LEU A 192 -5.03 -9.10 13.40
CA LEU A 192 -4.20 -10.27 13.24
C LEU A 192 -3.61 -10.67 14.60
N GLU A 193 -3.96 -11.85 15.09
CA GLU A 193 -3.33 -12.42 16.26
C GLU A 193 -2.00 -13.04 15.86
N LEU A 194 -0.92 -12.44 16.34
CA LEU A 194 0.43 -12.94 16.13
C LEU A 194 0.80 -13.94 17.23
N ASP A 195 1.29 -15.10 16.85
CA ASP A 195 1.78 -16.12 17.75
C ASP A 195 3.21 -16.58 17.39
N GLY A 196 3.82 -17.35 18.29
CA GLY A 196 5.09 -18.00 18.07
C GLY A 196 6.22 -17.09 17.61
N ALA A 197 7.04 -17.58 16.69
CA ALA A 197 8.22 -16.88 16.17
C ALA A 197 7.86 -15.61 15.36
N TRP A 198 6.67 -15.53 14.79
CA TRP A 198 6.25 -14.41 13.97
C TRP A 198 5.78 -13.20 14.78
N ARG A 199 5.44 -13.39 16.06
CA ARG A 199 5.12 -12.29 16.99
C ARG A 199 6.24 -11.26 17.05
N ALA A 200 7.47 -11.70 17.30
CA ALA A 200 8.63 -10.83 17.39
C ALA A 200 8.88 -10.07 16.07
N VAL A 201 8.65 -10.71 14.92
CA VAL A 201 8.76 -10.07 13.60
C VAL A 201 7.68 -9.00 13.43
N GLY A 202 6.42 -9.30 13.76
CA GLY A 202 5.32 -8.36 13.65
C GLY A 202 5.47 -7.16 14.59
N GLU A 203 5.94 -7.39 15.83
CA GLU A 203 6.20 -6.33 16.82
C GLU A 203 7.41 -5.45 16.46
N ALA A 204 8.36 -5.97 15.67
CA ALA A 204 9.50 -5.22 15.17
C ALA A 204 9.17 -4.36 13.94
N LEU A 205 8.00 -4.52 13.32
CA LEU A 205 7.59 -3.68 12.20
C LEU A 205 7.40 -2.24 12.68
N ALA A 206 8.05 -1.31 11.99
CA ALA A 206 7.94 0.12 12.27
C ALA A 206 7.18 0.83 11.14
N PRO A 207 6.05 1.51 11.42
CA PRO A 207 5.33 2.26 10.42
C PRO A 207 6.24 3.28 9.71
N VAL A 208 6.26 3.22 8.37
CA VAL A 208 7.13 4.10 7.55
C VAL A 208 6.41 5.39 7.11
N MET A 209 5.11 5.51 7.39
CA MET A 209 4.30 6.65 6.97
C MET A 209 3.86 7.47 8.18
N SER A 210 4.05 8.79 8.09
CA SER A 210 3.46 9.76 9.03
C SER A 210 2.87 10.95 8.26
N ILE A 211 1.89 11.63 8.85
CA ILE A 211 1.25 12.81 8.27
C ILE A 211 1.42 13.96 9.24
N HIS A 212 2.03 15.02 8.75
CA HIS A 212 2.34 16.23 9.50
C HIS A 212 1.70 17.44 8.82
N ALA A 213 1.28 18.42 9.61
CA ALA A 213 0.79 19.70 9.12
C ALA A 213 1.17 20.82 10.07
N ARG A 214 1.32 22.04 9.55
CA ARG A 214 1.33 23.27 10.35
C ARG A 214 0.04 24.02 10.11
N PRO A 215 -0.54 24.67 11.13
CA PRO A 215 -1.75 25.47 10.95
C PRO A 215 -1.49 26.62 9.97
N VAL A 216 -2.45 26.89 9.10
CA VAL A 216 -2.47 28.12 8.29
C VAL A 216 -3.09 29.28 9.06
N ARG A 217 -3.77 28.98 10.15
CA ARG A 217 -4.41 29.96 11.04
C ARG A 217 -4.64 29.37 12.42
N VAL A 218 -4.50 30.18 13.45
CA VAL A 218 -5.01 29.90 14.79
C VAL A 218 -5.88 31.07 15.21
N LEU A 219 -7.11 30.80 15.64
CA LEU A 219 -8.13 31.81 15.91
C LEU A 219 -8.79 31.57 17.27
N GLU A 220 -9.00 32.64 18.02
CA GLU A 220 -9.87 32.62 19.21
C GLU A 220 -11.31 32.87 18.78
N LEU A 221 -12.20 32.00 19.20
CA LEU A 221 -13.63 32.08 18.95
C LEU A 221 -14.38 32.26 20.28
N PRO A 222 -15.40 33.15 20.36
CA PRO A 222 -16.23 33.28 21.54
C PRO A 222 -17.07 32.01 21.78
N ALA A 223 -17.65 31.86 22.95
CA ALA A 223 -18.69 30.87 23.21
C ALA A 223 -19.87 31.04 22.23
N GLY A 224 -20.48 29.94 21.82
CA GLY A 224 -21.62 29.93 20.89
C GLY A 224 -21.23 30.03 19.42
N HIS A 225 -19.94 30.01 19.06
CA HIS A 225 -19.49 30.09 17.67
C HIS A 225 -19.41 28.71 17.00
N GLY A 226 -20.04 28.58 15.85
CA GLY A 226 -19.98 27.35 15.04
C GLY A 226 -18.62 27.17 14.32
N VAL A 227 -18.12 25.94 14.23
CA VAL A 227 -16.88 25.62 13.55
C VAL A 227 -17.14 24.79 12.29
N SER A 228 -16.65 25.27 11.15
CA SER A 228 -16.79 24.62 9.83
C SER A 228 -18.22 24.56 9.29
N TYR A 229 -18.42 23.83 8.19
CA TYR A 229 -19.68 23.72 7.45
C TYR A 229 -20.77 23.01 8.27
N GLY A 230 -22.00 23.55 8.22
CA GLY A 230 -23.16 22.96 8.88
C GLY A 230 -22.85 22.69 10.35
N PRO A 231 -22.59 23.73 11.16
CA PRO A 231 -21.81 23.65 12.38
C PRO A 231 -22.27 22.54 13.32
N SER A 232 -21.65 21.37 13.15
CA SER A 232 -21.85 20.20 14.03
C SER A 232 -21.08 20.32 15.35
N PHE A 233 -20.18 21.30 15.43
CA PHE A 233 -19.46 21.68 16.63
C PHE A 233 -19.67 23.18 16.89
N VAL A 234 -20.08 23.51 18.11
CA VAL A 234 -20.25 24.88 18.59
C VAL A 234 -19.42 25.04 19.86
N THR A 235 -18.65 26.11 19.94
CA THR A 235 -17.82 26.38 21.11
C THR A 235 -18.69 26.66 22.35
N GLU A 236 -18.46 25.94 23.44
CA GLU A 236 -19.19 26.14 24.70
C GLU A 236 -18.57 27.27 25.54
N ARG A 237 -17.35 27.62 25.28
CA ARG A 237 -16.54 28.65 25.93
C ARG A 237 -15.63 29.35 24.93
N PRO A 238 -14.96 30.46 25.28
CA PRO A 238 -13.89 30.99 24.44
C PRO A 238 -12.88 29.90 24.12
N SER A 239 -12.69 29.60 22.84
CA SER A 239 -11.93 28.46 22.34
C SER A 239 -10.91 28.88 21.30
N ARG A 240 -9.76 28.23 21.31
CA ARG A 240 -8.70 28.43 20.31
C ARG A 240 -8.74 27.30 19.29
N ILE A 241 -8.98 27.66 18.04
CA ILE A 241 -9.13 26.69 16.93
C ILE A 241 -7.99 26.89 15.94
N ALA A 242 -7.23 25.82 15.70
CA ALA A 242 -6.18 25.75 14.67
C ALA A 242 -6.75 25.16 13.39
N THR A 243 -6.54 25.84 12.25
CA THR A 243 -6.93 25.34 10.92
C THR A 243 -5.72 24.70 10.25
N LEU A 244 -5.81 23.39 10.00
CA LEU A 244 -4.78 22.60 9.34
C LEU A 244 -5.11 22.44 7.85
N PRO A 245 -4.16 22.68 6.92
CA PRO A 245 -4.37 22.63 5.48
C PRO A 245 -4.38 21.19 4.94
N LEU A 246 -5.33 20.37 5.39
CA LEU A 246 -5.54 18.99 5.01
C LEU A 246 -7.01 18.66 5.15
N GLY A 247 -7.59 17.96 4.17
CA GLY A 247 -9.01 17.61 4.20
C GLY A 247 -9.34 16.39 3.34
N TYR A 248 -10.62 16.24 2.93
CA TYR A 248 -11.01 15.04 2.19
C TYR A 248 -10.40 15.00 0.77
N GLY A 249 -9.99 16.11 0.19
CA GLY A 249 -9.21 16.14 -1.05
C GLY A 249 -7.79 15.58 -0.92
N ASP A 250 -7.30 15.40 0.32
CA ASP A 250 -6.00 14.82 0.65
C ASP A 250 -6.10 13.35 1.10
N GLY A 251 -7.31 12.81 1.20
CA GLY A 251 -7.53 11.46 1.71
C GLY A 251 -7.96 11.40 3.18
N TRP A 252 -8.34 12.53 3.79
CA TRP A 252 -8.92 12.58 5.14
C TRP A 252 -10.43 12.69 5.06
N PRO A 253 -11.18 11.57 5.05
CA PRO A 253 -12.58 11.57 4.63
C PRO A 253 -13.52 12.24 5.63
N ARG A 254 -14.66 12.71 5.15
CA ARG A 254 -15.68 13.41 5.95
C ARG A 254 -16.25 12.61 7.12
N ILE A 255 -16.21 11.26 7.05
CA ILE A 255 -16.64 10.39 8.14
C ILE A 255 -15.83 10.59 9.42
N LEU A 256 -14.62 11.14 9.32
CA LEU A 256 -13.76 11.48 10.46
C LEU A 256 -14.15 12.80 11.15
N SER A 257 -15.19 13.52 10.69
CA SER A 257 -15.70 14.72 11.35
C SER A 257 -16.10 14.44 12.79
N GLY A 258 -15.45 15.10 13.75
CA GLY A 258 -15.66 14.91 15.18
C GLY A 258 -15.25 13.52 15.72
N ARG A 259 -14.52 12.71 14.94
CA ARG A 259 -14.15 11.33 15.31
C ARG A 259 -12.64 11.07 15.26
N SER A 260 -11.84 12.10 15.05
CA SER A 260 -10.40 11.96 14.90
C SER A 260 -9.65 13.02 15.71
N TRP A 261 -8.36 12.83 15.80
CA TRP A 261 -7.47 13.62 16.63
C TRP A 261 -6.23 14.04 15.84
N ALA A 262 -5.51 15.02 16.37
CA ALA A 262 -4.14 15.32 16.01
C ALA A 262 -3.28 15.36 17.27
N LEU A 263 -1.97 15.25 17.10
CA LEU A 263 -1.00 15.52 18.17
C LEU A 263 -0.41 16.89 17.96
N VAL A 264 -0.28 17.65 19.03
CA VAL A 264 0.49 18.88 19.09
C VAL A 264 1.23 18.95 20.43
N ARG A 265 2.53 19.21 20.40
CA ARG A 265 3.40 19.20 21.59
C ARG A 265 3.27 17.93 22.44
N GLY A 266 3.16 16.76 21.75
CA GLY A 266 3.01 15.47 22.39
C GLY A 266 1.64 15.21 23.03
N ARG A 267 0.64 16.05 22.78
CA ARG A 267 -0.71 15.91 23.34
C ARG A 267 -1.73 15.69 22.24
N ARG A 268 -2.68 14.80 22.52
CA ARG A 268 -3.80 14.50 21.62
C ARG A 268 -4.85 15.61 21.77
N VAL A 269 -5.20 16.27 20.66
CA VAL A 269 -6.25 17.28 20.56
C VAL A 269 -7.35 16.83 19.60
N PRO A 270 -8.63 17.12 19.87
CA PRO A 270 -9.73 16.71 19.00
C PRO A 270 -9.73 17.52 17.70
N LEU A 271 -10.04 16.86 16.59
CA LEU A 271 -10.44 17.49 15.35
C LEU A 271 -11.94 17.74 15.38
N VAL A 272 -12.33 19.01 15.34
CA VAL A 272 -13.71 19.46 15.58
C VAL A 272 -14.38 20.00 14.32
N GLY A 273 -15.68 19.96 14.30
CA GLY A 273 -16.50 20.40 13.16
C GLY A 273 -16.40 19.46 11.96
N THR A 274 -17.00 19.87 10.86
CA THR A 274 -17.05 19.08 9.63
C THR A 274 -15.72 19.17 8.88
N VAL A 275 -15.16 18.02 8.49
CA VAL A 275 -13.99 17.95 7.58
C VAL A 275 -14.33 18.63 6.26
N ALA A 276 -13.54 19.64 5.88
CA ALA A 276 -13.67 20.35 4.61
C ALA A 276 -12.81 19.69 3.52
N MET A 277 -12.88 20.19 2.28
CA MET A 277 -12.09 19.67 1.17
C MET A 277 -10.58 19.79 1.44
N ASP A 278 -10.17 20.93 1.98
CA ASP A 278 -8.77 21.32 2.13
C ASP A 278 -8.43 21.76 3.56
N ALA A 279 -9.30 21.50 4.54
CA ALA A 279 -9.10 21.96 5.91
C ALA A 279 -9.70 21.04 6.97
N LEU A 280 -8.94 20.88 8.06
CA LEU A 280 -9.35 20.32 9.35
C LEU A 280 -9.23 21.40 10.41
N MET A 281 -10.08 21.35 11.43
CA MET A 281 -10.01 22.26 12.58
C MET A 281 -9.69 21.45 13.84
N ALA A 282 -8.65 21.88 14.56
CA ALA A 282 -8.26 21.28 15.84
C ALA A 282 -8.59 22.23 16.99
N ASP A 283 -9.25 21.75 18.00
CA ASP A 283 -9.43 22.50 19.24
C ASP A 283 -8.18 22.37 20.11
N VAL A 284 -7.46 23.48 20.25
CA VAL A 284 -6.21 23.58 21.01
C VAL A 284 -6.33 24.42 22.27
N THR A 285 -7.57 24.65 22.74
CA THR A 285 -7.88 25.50 23.90
C THR A 285 -7.15 25.04 25.15
N ASP A 286 -7.10 23.74 25.38
CA ASP A 286 -6.54 23.14 26.59
C ASP A 286 -5.08 22.69 26.47
N VAL A 287 -4.39 23.07 25.38
CA VAL A 287 -2.97 22.78 25.26
C VAL A 287 -2.16 23.63 26.22
N PRO A 288 -1.46 23.02 27.20
CA PRO A 288 -0.73 23.78 28.23
C PRO A 288 0.46 24.52 27.65
N GLY A 289 0.89 25.58 28.40
CA GLY A 289 2.00 26.40 28.05
C GLY A 289 1.64 27.61 27.19
N PRO A 290 2.58 28.13 26.38
CA PRO A 290 2.30 29.27 25.49
C PRO A 290 1.20 28.91 24.49
N PRO A 291 0.38 29.89 24.05
CA PRO A 291 -0.62 29.63 23.01
C PRO A 291 -0.05 28.90 21.79
N VAL A 292 -0.82 27.93 21.27
CA VAL A 292 -0.47 27.28 19.99
C VAL A 292 -0.51 28.31 18.87
N THR A 293 0.48 28.26 17.99
CA THR A 293 0.69 29.20 16.87
C THR A 293 0.76 28.47 15.54
N VAL A 294 0.92 29.20 14.45
CA VAL A 294 1.12 28.64 13.10
C VAL A 294 2.46 27.91 12.94
N ASP A 295 3.41 28.12 13.85
CA ASP A 295 4.72 27.45 13.84
C ASP A 295 4.70 26.08 14.50
N ASP A 296 3.65 25.75 15.24
CA ASP A 296 3.52 24.45 15.89
C ASP A 296 3.25 23.35 14.87
N GLU A 297 3.98 22.23 14.97
CA GLU A 297 3.76 21.06 14.15
C GLU A 297 2.68 20.16 14.74
N PHE A 298 1.72 19.77 13.92
CA PHE A 298 0.70 18.78 14.22
C PHE A 298 1.03 17.46 13.54
N VAL A 299 0.84 16.35 14.26
CA VAL A 299 0.91 14.99 13.70
C VAL A 299 -0.51 14.42 13.64
N LEU A 300 -0.97 14.09 12.43
CA LEU A 300 -2.29 13.50 12.19
C LEU A 300 -2.22 11.98 12.08
N LEU A 301 -1.06 11.45 11.72
CA LEU A 301 -0.73 10.04 11.71
C LEU A 301 0.74 9.87 12.08
N GLY A 302 1.06 8.97 12.99
CA GLY A 302 2.43 8.71 13.45
C GLY A 302 2.66 9.15 14.87
N ARG A 303 3.92 9.41 15.21
CA ARG A 303 4.40 9.68 16.57
C ARG A 303 4.91 11.10 16.73
N GLN A 304 4.72 11.67 17.92
CA GLN A 304 5.32 12.92 18.35
C GLN A 304 5.93 12.72 19.74
N ALA A 305 7.08 13.34 19.99
CA ALA A 305 7.72 13.29 21.31
C ALA A 305 6.70 13.69 22.40
N GLY A 306 6.77 13.02 23.53
CA GLY A 306 5.89 13.34 24.66
C GLY A 306 6.09 14.76 25.18
N PRO A 307 5.13 15.29 25.95
CA PRO A 307 5.12 16.69 26.36
C PRO A 307 6.28 17.07 27.29
N ASP A 308 6.80 16.10 28.03
CA ASP A 308 7.86 16.31 29.00
C ASP A 308 9.08 15.43 28.68
N ALA A 309 10.26 15.85 29.09
CA ALA A 309 11.47 15.06 28.96
C ALA A 309 11.34 13.70 29.68
N GLY A 310 11.51 12.61 28.92
CA GLY A 310 11.35 11.24 29.43
C GLY A 310 9.92 10.69 29.41
N SER A 311 8.92 11.47 29.02
CA SER A 311 7.57 10.94 28.79
C SER A 311 7.53 10.12 27.50
N ALA A 312 6.64 9.10 27.47
CA ALA A 312 6.43 8.29 26.27
C ALA A 312 5.93 9.18 25.11
N ALA A 313 6.38 8.84 23.89
CA ALA A 313 5.87 9.48 22.69
C ALA A 313 4.36 9.22 22.55
N ALA A 314 3.61 10.25 22.19
CA ALA A 314 2.21 10.11 21.81
C ALA A 314 2.13 9.57 20.37
N GLU A 315 1.09 8.78 20.07
CA GLU A 315 0.90 8.15 18.77
C GLU A 315 -0.55 8.25 18.31
N ILE A 316 -0.74 8.45 17.01
CA ILE A 316 -1.97 8.16 16.28
C ILE A 316 -1.59 7.09 15.26
N ALA A 317 -2.03 5.86 15.50
CA ALA A 317 -1.72 4.73 14.63
C ALA A 317 -2.67 4.67 13.42
N VAL A 318 -2.23 4.00 12.34
CA VAL A 318 -3.09 3.72 11.17
C VAL A 318 -4.36 2.97 11.59
N ALA A 319 -4.24 2.02 12.52
CA ALA A 319 -5.36 1.26 13.06
C ALA A 319 -6.39 2.12 13.79
N ASP A 320 -5.97 3.19 14.50
CA ASP A 320 -6.89 4.15 15.13
C ASP A 320 -7.77 4.84 14.07
N LEU A 321 -7.16 5.27 12.97
CA LEU A 321 -7.88 5.88 11.86
C LEU A 321 -8.76 4.88 11.12
N ALA A 322 -8.29 3.64 10.92
CA ALA A 322 -9.08 2.57 10.32
C ALA A 322 -10.34 2.29 11.14
N LEU A 323 -10.20 2.20 12.46
CA LEU A 323 -11.34 2.02 13.38
C LEU A 323 -12.31 3.20 13.31
N ALA A 324 -11.81 4.44 13.38
CA ALA A 324 -12.64 5.65 13.33
C ALA A 324 -13.39 5.80 12.00
N ARG A 325 -12.83 5.24 10.90
CA ARG A 325 -13.41 5.21 9.54
C ARG A 325 -14.27 3.98 9.29
N THR A 326 -14.35 3.03 10.21
CA THR A 326 -15.01 1.72 10.02
C THR A 326 -14.46 0.96 8.80
N THR A 327 -13.14 0.95 8.65
CA THR A 327 -12.41 0.31 7.55
C THR A 327 -11.17 -0.44 8.04
N ILE A 328 -10.22 -0.68 7.13
CA ILE A 328 -8.97 -1.41 7.36
C ILE A 328 -7.75 -0.53 7.07
N SER A 329 -6.61 -0.85 7.69
CA SER A 329 -5.35 -0.10 7.55
C SER A 329 -4.89 0.04 6.09
N TRP A 330 -5.16 -0.95 5.22
CA TRP A 330 -4.84 -0.86 3.78
C TRP A 330 -5.54 0.32 3.10
N GLU A 331 -6.84 0.49 3.37
CA GLU A 331 -7.60 1.58 2.77
C GLU A 331 -7.11 2.93 3.27
N VAL A 332 -6.78 3.05 4.56
CA VAL A 332 -6.24 4.29 5.12
C VAL A 332 -4.98 4.73 4.39
N VAL A 333 -3.99 3.83 4.23
CA VAL A 333 -2.72 4.20 3.59
C VAL A 333 -2.83 4.36 2.07
N ALA A 334 -3.72 3.60 1.42
CA ALA A 334 -3.90 3.65 -0.03
C ALA A 334 -4.62 4.91 -0.52
N GLN A 335 -5.48 5.51 0.30
CA GLN A 335 -6.30 6.66 -0.07
C GLN A 335 -5.59 8.02 0.05
N MET A 336 -4.35 8.07 0.58
CA MET A 336 -3.61 9.33 0.69
C MET A 336 -3.31 9.91 -0.69
N ALA A 337 -3.85 11.11 -0.95
CA ALA A 337 -3.83 11.73 -2.27
C ALA A 337 -2.41 12.03 -2.76
N GLN A 338 -2.23 11.99 -4.08
CA GLN A 338 -0.94 12.27 -4.71
C GLN A 338 -0.52 13.74 -4.59
N ARG A 339 -1.47 14.66 -4.37
CA ARG A 339 -1.20 16.09 -4.22
C ARG A 339 -0.50 16.45 -2.90
N MET A 340 -0.48 15.54 -1.92
CA MET A 340 0.28 15.72 -0.68
C MET A 340 1.78 15.66 -0.97
N THR A 341 2.52 16.65 -0.52
CA THR A 341 3.98 16.62 -0.57
C THR A 341 4.51 15.48 0.29
N ARG A 342 5.37 14.64 -0.28
CA ARG A 342 6.01 13.51 0.39
C ARG A 342 7.48 13.81 0.61
N VAL A 343 7.91 13.80 1.87
CA VAL A 343 9.32 13.91 2.24
C VAL A 343 9.79 12.51 2.64
N TYR A 344 10.78 12.00 1.93
CA TYR A 344 11.37 10.71 2.21
C TYR A 344 12.56 10.88 3.14
N HIS A 345 12.65 10.03 4.17
CA HIS A 345 13.75 10.04 5.12
C HIS A 345 14.48 8.69 5.12
N ALA A 346 15.80 8.73 5.26
CA ALA A 346 16.63 7.59 5.61
C ALA A 346 17.39 7.94 6.90
N ALA A 347 17.32 7.07 7.92
CA ALA A 347 17.91 7.33 9.24
C ALA A 347 17.58 8.75 9.79
N ALA A 348 16.31 9.14 9.71
CA ALA A 348 15.79 10.44 10.11
C ALA A 348 16.29 11.66 9.30
N VAL A 349 17.10 11.47 8.25
CA VAL A 349 17.58 12.54 7.36
C VAL A 349 16.71 12.60 6.11
N PRO A 350 16.22 13.78 5.69
CA PRO A 350 15.50 13.91 4.42
C PRO A 350 16.42 13.56 3.24
N VAL A 351 15.97 12.62 2.38
CA VAL A 351 16.73 12.17 1.20
C VAL A 351 16.01 12.44 -0.12
N GLY A 352 14.77 12.85 -0.07
CA GLY A 352 14.01 13.21 -1.26
C GLY A 352 12.69 13.88 -0.92
N VAL A 353 12.18 14.65 -1.88
CA VAL A 353 10.88 15.30 -1.81
C VAL A 353 10.13 15.01 -3.10
N ARG A 354 8.87 14.62 -3.00
CA ARG A 354 7.94 14.50 -4.11
C ARG A 354 6.78 15.47 -3.91
N THR A 355 6.59 16.34 -4.87
CA THR A 355 5.42 17.19 -5.01
C THR A 355 4.46 16.61 -6.05
N LEU A 356 3.39 17.32 -6.40
CA LEU A 356 2.48 16.92 -7.46
C LEU A 356 3.15 16.89 -8.84
N THR A 357 4.11 17.78 -9.07
CA THR A 357 4.74 18.01 -10.38
C THR A 357 6.17 17.51 -10.48
N GLU A 358 6.85 17.32 -9.33
CA GLU A 358 8.28 17.05 -9.30
C GLU A 358 8.64 15.98 -8.26
N GLU A 359 9.68 15.19 -8.57
CA GLU A 359 10.37 14.34 -7.60
C GLU A 359 11.83 14.76 -7.53
N ILE A 360 12.24 15.33 -6.38
CA ILE A 360 13.59 15.86 -6.16
C ILE A 360 14.32 14.92 -5.21
N HIS A 361 15.44 14.38 -5.66
CA HIS A 361 16.37 13.62 -4.82
C HIS A 361 17.34 14.59 -4.15
N LEU A 362 17.26 14.73 -2.84
CA LEU A 362 18.11 15.64 -2.06
C LEU A 362 19.49 15.02 -1.77
N TRP A 363 19.61 13.69 -1.85
CA TRP A 363 20.84 12.98 -1.57
C TRP A 363 20.84 11.60 -2.25
N SER A 364 22.00 11.21 -2.80
CA SER A 364 22.23 9.84 -3.28
C SER A 364 23.05 9.11 -2.20
N PRO A 365 22.51 8.10 -1.50
CA PRO A 365 23.31 7.33 -0.59
C PRO A 365 24.31 6.46 -1.36
N ALA A 366 25.55 6.91 -1.44
CA ALA A 366 26.65 6.00 -1.73
C ALA A 366 26.74 5.05 -0.54
N SER A 367 26.43 3.76 -0.78
CA SER A 367 26.74 2.61 0.05
C SER A 367 26.76 2.83 1.57
N SER A 368 25.62 2.67 2.24
CA SER A 368 25.60 2.22 3.62
C SER A 368 24.49 1.18 3.77
N SER A 369 24.89 -0.03 4.12
CA SER A 369 24.06 -1.10 4.64
C SER A 369 23.42 -0.62 5.96
N GLY A 370 22.25 0.00 5.90
CA GLY A 370 21.63 0.59 7.08
C GLY A 370 20.11 0.58 6.95
N THR A 371 19.53 -0.23 7.74
CA THR A 371 18.16 -0.46 8.12
C THR A 371 17.36 0.82 8.38
N GLY A 372 16.15 0.88 7.83
CA GLY A 372 15.07 1.77 8.27
C GLY A 372 14.84 2.99 7.38
N ILE A 373 13.84 2.89 6.50
CA ILE A 373 13.32 3.99 5.70
C ILE A 373 11.98 4.39 6.27
N SER A 374 11.80 5.66 6.64
CA SER A 374 10.49 6.22 6.97
C SER A 374 10.09 7.27 5.93
N ALA A 375 8.84 7.25 5.51
CA ALA A 375 8.27 8.30 4.68
C ALA A 375 7.43 9.23 5.57
N THR A 376 7.84 10.47 5.69
CA THR A 376 7.09 11.50 6.40
C THR A 376 6.34 12.35 5.39
N TRP A 377 5.03 12.46 5.56
CA TRP A 377 4.18 13.27 4.72
C TRP A 377 4.04 14.66 5.35
N ARG A 378 4.57 15.68 4.71
CA ARG A 378 4.38 17.06 5.16
C ARG A 378 3.51 17.80 4.16
N SER A 379 2.40 18.33 4.61
CA SER A 379 1.65 19.34 3.88
C SER A 379 2.35 20.69 4.09
N THR A 380 3.28 21.03 3.21
CA THR A 380 3.82 22.39 3.13
C THR A 380 3.12 23.11 1.98
N ARG A 381 2.03 23.80 2.29
CA ARG A 381 1.61 24.91 1.45
C ARG A 381 2.22 26.18 2.04
N SER A 382 3.13 26.82 1.31
CA SER A 382 3.56 28.21 1.54
C SER A 382 2.43 29.17 1.23
#